data_df5c64cb4cb66726d393b466377972f2
#
_entry.id   df5c64cb4cb66726d393b466377972f2
#
_cell.length_a   1.000
_cell.length_b   1.000
_cell.length_c   1.000
_cell.angle_alpha   90.00
_cell.angle_beta   90.00
_cell.angle_gamma   90.00
#
_symmetry.space_group_name_H-M   'P 1'
#
loop_
_entity.id
_entity.type
_entity.pdbx_description
1 polymer ?
#
loop_
_entity_poly.entity_id
_entity_poly.type
_entity_poly.pdbx_seq_one_letter_code
_entity_poly.pdbx_strand_id
1 'polypeptide(L)'
;RVRAGETPGHLPVVQGLCFAGSGLDLATSEAVSIHALLTGLAGAAIRLGCIGHIAGQQIISNLQPDIVRLLGTPAPRPEDAWSYAPVGDIAVMRHETHDARLFAN
;
A
#
# COMPACT_ATOMS: atom_id res chain seq x y z
N ARG A 1 19.43 -1.03 -14.46
CA ARG A 1 18.57 -0.21 -15.35
C ARG A 1 18.05 1.02 -14.60
N VAL A 2 17.39 0.88 -13.44
CA VAL A 2 16.91 2.03 -12.63
C VAL A 2 18.08 2.94 -12.24
N ARG A 3 19.20 2.36 -11.74
CA ARG A 3 20.40 3.15 -11.39
C ARG A 3 21.05 3.86 -12.59
N ALA A 4 20.85 3.34 -13.79
CA ALA A 4 21.34 3.94 -15.03
C ALA A 4 20.38 4.98 -15.63
N GLY A 5 19.23 5.24 -14.99
CA GLY A 5 18.25 6.17 -15.49
C GLY A 5 17.45 5.70 -16.73
N GLU A 6 17.59 4.43 -17.10
CA GLU A 6 16.95 3.83 -18.29
C GLU A 6 15.44 3.57 -18.05
N THR A 7 15.00 3.51 -16.82
CA THR A 7 13.60 3.25 -16.44
C THR A 7 13.32 3.81 -15.06
N PRO A 8 12.14 4.43 -14.86
CA PRO A 8 11.71 4.87 -13.54
C PRO A 8 11.51 3.63 -12.64
N GLY A 9 11.98 3.71 -11.41
CA GLY A 9 11.87 2.65 -10.41
C GLY A 9 10.57 2.75 -9.60
N HIS A 10 9.41 2.67 -10.26
CA HIS A 10 8.13 2.69 -9.55
C HIS A 10 8.02 1.52 -8.58
N LEU A 11 7.74 1.82 -7.32
CA LEU A 11 7.70 0.83 -6.23
C LEU A 11 6.83 -0.39 -6.54
N PRO A 12 5.58 -0.27 -7.04
CA PRO A 12 4.75 -1.44 -7.34
C PRO A 12 5.37 -2.37 -8.38
N VAL A 13 6.04 -1.81 -9.39
CA VAL A 13 6.71 -2.60 -10.44
C VAL A 13 7.90 -3.36 -9.88
N VAL A 14 8.73 -2.68 -9.08
CA VAL A 14 9.90 -3.32 -8.45
C VAL A 14 9.45 -4.40 -7.47
N GLN A 15 8.42 -4.15 -6.69
CA GLN A 15 7.84 -5.10 -5.74
C GLN A 15 7.33 -6.36 -6.47
N GLY A 16 6.58 -6.18 -7.57
CA GLY A 16 6.10 -7.31 -8.39
C GLY A 16 7.25 -8.14 -8.96
N LEU A 17 8.31 -7.50 -9.44
CA LEU A 17 9.51 -8.20 -9.93
C LEU A 17 10.20 -8.99 -8.81
N CYS A 18 10.29 -8.44 -7.60
CA CYS A 18 10.87 -9.14 -6.45
C CYS A 18 10.02 -10.35 -6.06
N PHE A 19 8.69 -10.22 -6.03
CA PHE A 19 7.79 -11.32 -5.72
C PHE A 19 7.89 -12.44 -6.75
N ALA A 20 7.84 -12.11 -8.03
CA ALA A 20 8.03 -13.07 -9.11
C ALA A 20 9.42 -13.76 -9.04
N GLY A 21 10.48 -13.01 -8.78
CA GLY A 21 11.83 -13.53 -8.59
C GLY A 21 11.98 -14.44 -7.36
N SER A 22 11.10 -14.27 -6.36
CA SER A 22 11.00 -15.13 -5.18
C SER A 22 10.08 -16.34 -5.37
N GLY A 23 9.49 -16.50 -6.55
CA GLY A 23 8.59 -17.62 -6.86
C GLY A 23 7.17 -17.48 -6.35
N LEU A 24 6.75 -16.28 -5.91
CA LEU A 24 5.36 -16.04 -5.53
C LEU A 24 4.48 -15.99 -6.79
N ASP A 25 3.33 -16.64 -6.72
CA ASP A 25 2.31 -16.49 -7.74
C ASP A 25 1.56 -15.15 -7.60
N LEU A 26 0.71 -14.83 -8.58
CA LEU A 26 -0.02 -13.57 -8.62
C LEU A 26 -0.91 -13.39 -7.38
N ALA A 27 -1.71 -14.39 -7.04
CA ALA A 27 -2.67 -14.30 -5.93
C ALA A 27 -1.95 -14.09 -4.59
N THR A 28 -0.87 -14.80 -4.36
CA THR A 28 -0.03 -14.61 -3.16
C THR A 28 0.62 -13.22 -3.15
N SER A 29 1.11 -12.74 -4.30
CA SER A 29 1.71 -11.41 -4.42
C SER A 29 0.69 -10.30 -4.13
N GLU A 30 -0.53 -10.43 -4.61
CA GLU A 30 -1.62 -9.51 -4.31
C GLU A 30 -1.99 -9.52 -2.82
N ALA A 31 -2.14 -10.72 -2.23
CA ALA A 31 -2.44 -10.86 -0.81
C ALA A 31 -1.36 -10.22 0.08
N VAL A 32 -0.10 -10.46 -0.21
CA VAL A 32 1.04 -9.86 0.51
C VAL A 32 1.03 -8.35 0.36
N SER A 33 0.76 -7.83 -0.84
CA SER A 33 0.72 -6.39 -1.11
C SER A 33 -0.39 -5.69 -0.33
N ILE A 34 -1.59 -6.27 -0.32
CA ILE A 34 -2.74 -5.73 0.44
C ILE A 34 -2.43 -5.76 1.95
N HIS A 35 -1.91 -6.88 2.45
CA HIS A 35 -1.56 -7.00 3.87
C HIS A 35 -0.48 -6.00 4.29
N ALA A 36 0.56 -5.80 3.46
CA ALA A 36 1.61 -4.83 3.71
C ALA A 36 1.07 -3.39 3.74
N LEU A 37 0.16 -3.05 2.83
CA LEU A 37 -0.51 -1.75 2.82
C LEU A 37 -1.31 -1.52 4.12
N LEU A 38 -2.15 -2.47 4.50
CA LEU A 38 -3.00 -2.35 5.69
C LEU A 38 -2.18 -2.26 6.97
N THR A 39 -1.15 -3.09 7.11
CA THR A 39 -0.25 -3.05 8.29
C THR A 39 0.56 -1.76 8.33
N GLY A 40 0.95 -1.24 7.18
CA GLY A 40 1.62 0.07 7.06
C GLY A 40 0.73 1.22 7.52
N LEU A 41 -0.52 1.27 7.04
CA LEU A 41 -1.51 2.28 7.42
C LEU A 41 -1.88 2.19 8.92
N ALA A 42 -2.16 0.99 9.42
CA ALA A 42 -2.44 0.78 10.84
C ALA A 42 -1.23 1.18 11.71
N GLY A 43 -0.03 0.80 11.30
CA GLY A 43 1.20 1.19 11.99
C GLY A 43 1.43 2.71 12.00
N ALA A 44 1.11 3.40 10.91
CA ALA A 44 1.16 4.86 10.85
C ALA A 44 0.14 5.48 11.83
N ALA A 45 -1.11 5.01 11.82
CA ALA A 45 -2.16 5.49 12.72
C ALA A 45 -1.81 5.27 14.21
N ILE A 46 -1.17 4.14 14.53
CA ILE A 46 -0.68 3.85 15.89
C ILE A 46 0.44 4.84 16.28
N ARG A 47 1.42 5.06 15.40
CA ARG A 47 2.53 6.00 15.68
C ARG A 47 2.06 7.44 15.83
N LEU A 48 1.00 7.82 15.12
CA LEU A 48 0.36 9.14 15.24
C LEU A 48 -0.57 9.26 16.46
N GLY A 49 -0.75 8.17 17.23
CA GLY A 49 -1.63 8.18 18.38
C GLY A 49 -3.13 8.20 18.04
N CYS A 50 -3.50 7.98 16.77
CA CYS A 50 -4.89 7.96 16.33
C CYS A 50 -5.66 6.74 16.84
N ILE A 51 -4.97 5.60 16.96
CA ILE A 51 -5.54 4.34 17.44
C ILE A 51 -4.53 3.59 18.31
N GLY A 52 -5.03 2.70 19.18
CA GLY A 52 -4.17 1.77 19.96
C GLY A 52 -3.84 0.50 19.17
N HIS A 53 -2.85 -0.27 19.63
CA HIS A 53 -2.43 -1.52 18.99
C HIS A 53 -3.57 -2.53 18.84
N ILE A 54 -4.40 -2.71 19.86
CA ILE A 54 -5.54 -3.64 19.82
C ILE A 54 -6.54 -3.21 18.73
N ALA A 55 -6.89 -1.92 18.68
CA ALA A 55 -7.79 -1.40 17.68
C ALA A 55 -7.22 -1.57 16.26
N GLY A 56 -5.91 -1.36 16.07
CA GLY A 56 -5.23 -1.60 14.80
C GLY A 56 -5.35 -3.06 14.34
N GLN A 57 -5.15 -4.02 15.23
CA GLN A 57 -5.34 -5.45 14.92
C GLN A 57 -6.79 -5.80 14.62
N GLN A 58 -7.74 -5.23 15.35
CA GLN A 58 -9.17 -5.42 15.10
C GLN A 58 -9.58 -4.90 13.72
N ILE A 59 -9.08 -3.73 13.31
CA ILE A 59 -9.33 -3.18 11.98
C ILE A 59 -8.82 -4.14 10.89
N ILE A 60 -7.59 -4.64 11.00
CA ILE A 60 -7.03 -5.59 10.04
C ILE A 60 -7.86 -6.88 10.00
N SER A 61 -8.26 -7.41 11.16
CA SER A 61 -9.11 -8.60 11.23
C SER A 61 -10.48 -8.39 10.59
N ASN A 62 -11.10 -7.25 10.84
CA ASN A 62 -12.42 -6.93 10.30
C ASN A 62 -12.42 -6.76 8.78
N LEU A 63 -11.28 -6.38 8.19
CA LEU A 63 -11.12 -6.24 6.75
C LEU A 63 -10.84 -7.56 6.02
N GLN A 64 -10.64 -8.69 6.72
CA GLN A 64 -10.35 -9.98 6.08
C GLN A 64 -11.41 -10.39 5.04
N PRO A 65 -12.73 -10.27 5.28
CA PRO A 65 -13.73 -10.62 4.28
C PRO A 65 -13.63 -9.73 3.01
N ASP A 66 -13.29 -8.45 3.17
CA ASP A 66 -13.11 -7.54 2.04
C ASP A 66 -11.86 -7.87 1.23
N ILE A 67 -10.78 -8.28 1.90
CA ILE A 67 -9.56 -8.76 1.25
C ILE A 67 -9.86 -10.01 0.41
N VAL A 68 -10.56 -10.98 0.99
CA VAL A 68 -10.94 -12.22 0.27
C VAL A 68 -11.79 -11.91 -0.95
N ARG A 69 -12.75 -11.00 -0.81
CA ARG A 69 -13.59 -10.54 -1.93
C ARG A 69 -12.76 -9.86 -3.02
N LEU A 70 -11.82 -8.99 -2.64
CA LEU A 70 -10.95 -8.27 -3.57
C LEU A 70 -10.05 -9.24 -4.34
N LEU A 71 -9.43 -10.20 -3.66
CA LEU A 71 -8.59 -11.23 -4.28
C LEU A 71 -9.37 -12.18 -5.21
N GLY A 72 -10.68 -12.33 -4.99
CA GLY A 72 -11.56 -13.08 -5.89
C GLY A 72 -11.96 -12.32 -7.16
N THR A 73 -11.61 -11.03 -7.27
CA THR A 73 -11.91 -10.20 -8.44
C THR A 73 -10.65 -10.10 -9.31
N PRO A 74 -10.74 -10.42 -10.62
CA PRO A 74 -9.58 -10.29 -11.50
C PRO A 74 -9.03 -8.86 -11.49
N ALA A 75 -7.72 -8.73 -11.37
CA ALA A 75 -7.07 -7.42 -11.46
C ALA A 75 -7.32 -6.79 -12.83
N PRO A 76 -7.59 -5.48 -12.90
CA PRO A 76 -7.70 -4.78 -14.18
C PRO A 76 -6.35 -4.78 -14.90
N ARG A 77 -6.38 -4.57 -16.21
CA ARG A 77 -5.15 -4.38 -16.97
C ARG A 77 -4.44 -3.10 -16.49
N PRO A 78 -3.12 -3.02 -16.58
CA PRO A 78 -2.36 -1.84 -16.13
C PRO A 78 -2.86 -0.52 -16.74
N GLU A 79 -3.29 -0.54 -18.02
CA GLU A 79 -3.84 0.61 -18.74
C GLU A 79 -5.23 1.04 -18.24
N ASP A 80 -5.94 0.14 -17.57
CA ASP A 80 -7.27 0.40 -17.00
C ASP A 80 -7.16 0.73 -15.47
N ALA A 81 -5.95 0.73 -14.93
CA ALA A 81 -5.73 1.03 -13.52
C ALA A 81 -5.98 2.52 -13.23
N TRP A 82 -6.78 2.79 -12.23
CA TRP A 82 -7.06 4.14 -11.77
C TRP A 82 -7.15 4.20 -10.26
N SER A 83 -6.97 5.38 -9.70
CA SER A 83 -7.09 5.63 -8.26
C SER A 83 -7.95 6.88 -8.05
N TYR A 84 -8.81 6.84 -7.03
CA TYR A 84 -9.61 7.98 -6.61
C TYR A 84 -9.61 8.08 -5.08
N ALA A 85 -8.68 8.86 -4.54
CA ALA A 85 -8.53 9.05 -3.10
C ALA A 85 -8.35 10.55 -2.76
N PRO A 86 -9.32 11.43 -3.11
CA PRO A 86 -9.12 12.89 -3.06
C PRO A 86 -8.76 13.41 -1.68
N VAL A 87 -9.28 12.82 -0.61
CA VAL A 87 -8.92 13.22 0.77
C VAL A 87 -7.47 12.87 1.08
N GLY A 88 -7.00 11.70 0.63
CA GLY A 88 -5.61 11.28 0.76
C GLY A 88 -4.68 12.18 -0.06
N ASP A 89 -5.05 12.45 -1.30
CA ASP A 89 -4.26 13.31 -2.19
C ASP A 89 -4.11 14.73 -1.62
N ILE A 90 -5.20 15.32 -1.09
CA ILE A 90 -5.16 16.63 -0.42
C ILE A 90 -4.26 16.58 0.83
N ALA A 91 -4.33 15.49 1.61
CA ALA A 91 -3.49 15.33 2.80
C ALA A 91 -2.00 15.25 2.42
N VAL A 92 -1.67 14.51 1.37
CA VAL A 92 -0.30 14.42 0.83
C VAL A 92 0.19 15.79 0.34
N MET A 93 -0.61 16.52 -0.42
CA MET A 93 -0.25 17.87 -0.90
C MET A 93 -0.02 18.87 0.24
N ARG A 94 -0.76 18.75 1.35
CA ARG A 94 -0.59 19.58 2.54
C ARG A 94 0.60 19.18 3.41
N HIS A 95 1.10 17.96 3.25
CA HIS A 95 2.20 17.45 4.07
C HIS A 95 3.49 18.28 3.93
N GLU A 96 3.75 18.83 2.74
CA GLU A 96 4.94 19.67 2.48
C GLU A 96 4.99 20.94 3.34
N THR A 97 3.82 21.46 3.74
CA THR A 97 3.69 22.71 4.51
C THR A 97 3.38 22.45 5.98
N HIS A 98 3.35 21.20 6.43
CA HIS A 98 3.06 20.84 7.82
C HIS A 98 4.27 21.07 8.73
N ASP A 99 4.05 21.68 9.91
CA ASP A 99 5.09 21.94 10.91
C ASP A 99 5.67 20.65 11.53
N ALA A 100 4.87 19.59 11.62
CA ALA A 100 5.28 18.30 12.13
C ALA A 100 5.43 17.27 11.01
N ARG A 101 6.66 16.95 10.64
CA ARG A 101 6.98 15.87 9.70
C ARG A 101 7.45 14.65 10.48
N LEU A 102 6.54 13.70 10.71
CA LEU A 102 6.87 12.44 11.41
C LEU A 102 7.55 11.41 10.50
N PHE A 103 7.43 11.59 9.18
CA PHE A 103 8.07 10.75 8.17
C PHE A 103 8.80 11.68 7.20
N ALA A 104 10.12 11.54 7.15
CA ALA A 104 10.93 12.21 6.14
C ALA A 104 10.82 11.42 4.83
N ASN A 105 10.22 12.01 3.83
CA ASN A 105 10.28 11.60 2.43
C ASN A 105 10.95 12.69 1.64
#